data_909e9549b73b6fe880e45b01659b746c
#
_entry.id   909e9549b73b6fe880e45b01659b746c
#
_cell.length_a   1.000
_cell.length_b   1.000
_cell.length_c   1.000
_cell.angle_alpha   90.00
_cell.angle_beta   90.00
_cell.angle_gamma   90.00
#
_symmetry.space_group_name_H-M   'P 1'
#
loop_
_entity.id
_entity.type
_entity.pdbx_description
1 polymer ?
#
loop_
_entity_poly.entity_id
_entity_poly.type
_entity_poly.pdbx_seq_one_letter_code
_entity_poly.pdbx_strand_id
1 'polypeptide(L)'
;MSYFIVFILLIISIYKFDIRNEIRFKKVYFYCILILLIAISAFSYRIGSDTIHYMEEFAERKMQYEYFIINAERQPGWLLLVSLFKLFPHPYYVFKFFFSCFVNTVFLQTIKENTKYVFSAILMYFIFIYFTINFEILREALAVAFFLLSLKFLYKRNFMTYYMLLFCSIMFHVSALCLLFVPLFYLMPQKRSFFYGLLLFIMLGILFDEQLRFLIYHIFYVDIFSEKALYYFEKENFGMTKKNIGIINYFLNLFLPIFMLSCANKQNKLPKYWLCVCAYCIIYGVSIVLPIFFRFNNYFNIFYIFIFIDFISGVNFKKRLSLNSMRLIFVIGLTLFVSFKLKTHFSLIDGKNPSYVRYYPYSSIFDKTRNTKREQVFRYLNN
;
A
#
# COMPACT_ATOMS: atom_id res chain seq x y z
N MET A 1 -15.88 13.73 -11.64
CA MET A 1 -16.31 12.71 -12.65
C MET A 1 -15.29 11.58 -12.84
N SER A 2 -14.00 11.86 -12.99
CA SER A 2 -12.98 10.84 -13.36
C SER A 2 -12.94 9.59 -12.47
N TYR A 3 -12.95 9.73 -11.15
CA TYR A 3 -12.97 8.58 -10.23
C TYR A 3 -14.24 7.74 -10.33
N PHE A 4 -15.37 8.37 -10.59
CA PHE A 4 -16.65 7.70 -10.73
C PHE A 4 -16.72 6.83 -11.99
N ILE A 5 -16.10 7.28 -13.07
CA ILE A 5 -16.00 6.49 -14.32
C ILE A 5 -15.23 5.19 -14.05
N VAL A 6 -14.07 5.28 -13.37
CA VAL A 6 -13.28 4.09 -12.99
C VAL A 6 -14.10 3.16 -12.11
N PHE A 7 -14.80 3.69 -11.11
CA PHE A 7 -15.62 2.90 -10.20
C PHE A 7 -16.73 2.14 -10.95
N ILE A 8 -17.49 2.81 -11.82
CA ILE A 8 -18.54 2.16 -12.62
C ILE A 8 -17.95 1.07 -13.52
N LEU A 9 -16.82 1.38 -14.19
CA LEU A 9 -16.17 0.43 -15.09
C LEU A 9 -15.68 -0.80 -14.33
N LEU A 10 -15.21 -0.63 -13.10
CA LEU A 10 -14.82 -1.73 -12.21
C LEU A 10 -16.02 -2.57 -11.80
N ILE A 11 -17.16 -1.97 -11.41
CA ILE A 11 -18.38 -2.71 -11.07
C ILE A 11 -18.88 -3.56 -12.22
N ILE A 12 -18.93 -2.98 -13.44
CA ILE A 12 -19.31 -3.71 -14.65
C ILE A 12 -18.34 -4.88 -14.90
N SER A 13 -17.04 -4.63 -14.74
CA SER A 13 -15.99 -5.65 -14.95
C SER A 13 -16.08 -6.79 -13.93
N ILE A 14 -16.33 -6.49 -12.67
CA ILE A 14 -16.54 -7.49 -11.60
C ILE A 14 -17.73 -8.38 -11.96
N TYR A 15 -18.86 -7.78 -12.34
CA TYR A 15 -20.04 -8.54 -12.70
C TYR A 15 -19.80 -9.49 -13.88
N LYS A 16 -19.19 -8.97 -14.97
CA LYS A 16 -18.93 -9.77 -16.17
C LYS A 16 -17.86 -10.83 -15.95
N PHE A 17 -16.71 -10.45 -15.41
CA PHE A 17 -15.49 -11.27 -15.46
C PHE A 17 -15.21 -12.04 -14.17
N ASP A 18 -15.54 -11.47 -13.01
CA ASP A 18 -15.28 -12.13 -11.73
C ASP A 18 -16.49 -12.96 -11.25
N ILE A 19 -17.75 -12.51 -11.52
CA ILE A 19 -18.95 -13.22 -11.10
C ILE A 19 -19.47 -14.17 -12.20
N ARG A 20 -19.61 -13.67 -13.44
CA ARG A 20 -20.10 -14.49 -14.58
C ARG A 20 -19.01 -15.32 -15.23
N ASN A 21 -17.72 -15.06 -14.95
CA ASN A 21 -16.57 -15.72 -15.56
C ASN A 21 -16.51 -15.60 -17.10
N GLU A 22 -17.00 -14.50 -17.67
CA GLU A 22 -16.87 -14.21 -19.08
C GLU A 22 -15.39 -14.02 -19.45
N ILE A 23 -14.97 -14.53 -20.61
CA ILE A 23 -13.57 -14.40 -21.06
C ILE A 23 -13.45 -13.33 -22.15
N ARG A 24 -14.51 -13.18 -22.96
CA ARG A 24 -14.53 -12.24 -24.10
C ARG A 24 -14.33 -10.81 -23.59
N PHE A 25 -13.37 -10.10 -24.19
CA PHE A 25 -12.99 -8.72 -23.86
C PHE A 25 -12.35 -8.49 -22.46
N LYS A 26 -12.11 -9.53 -21.64
CA LYS A 26 -11.49 -9.40 -20.33
C LYS A 26 -10.16 -8.61 -20.38
N LYS A 27 -9.32 -8.91 -21.38
CA LYS A 27 -8.04 -8.18 -21.58
C LYS A 27 -8.26 -6.71 -21.92
N VAL A 28 -9.23 -6.39 -22.76
CA VAL A 28 -9.54 -5.01 -23.17
C VAL A 28 -9.95 -4.18 -21.95
N TYR A 29 -10.88 -4.68 -21.15
CA TYR A 29 -11.32 -3.99 -19.93
C TYR A 29 -10.15 -3.79 -18.94
N PHE A 30 -9.28 -4.79 -18.80
CA PHE A 30 -8.09 -4.67 -17.95
C PHE A 30 -7.18 -3.51 -18.40
N TYR A 31 -6.86 -3.44 -19.69
CA TYR A 31 -6.02 -2.36 -20.22
C TYR A 31 -6.71 -1.00 -20.22
N CYS A 32 -8.01 -0.93 -20.48
CA CYS A 32 -8.78 0.31 -20.34
C CYS A 32 -8.71 0.85 -18.91
N ILE A 33 -8.89 0.01 -17.89
CA ILE A 33 -8.78 0.41 -16.48
C ILE A 33 -7.35 0.85 -16.15
N LEU A 34 -6.33 0.11 -16.61
CA LEU A 34 -4.93 0.49 -16.42
C LEU A 34 -4.64 1.88 -17.00
N ILE A 35 -5.04 2.13 -18.24
CA ILE A 35 -4.84 3.43 -18.91
C ILE A 35 -5.55 4.55 -18.15
N LEU A 36 -6.80 4.32 -17.70
CA LEU A 36 -7.54 5.31 -16.91
C LEU A 36 -6.85 5.62 -15.57
N LEU A 37 -6.36 4.61 -14.85
CA LEU A 37 -5.64 4.82 -13.60
C LEU A 37 -4.32 5.58 -13.84
N ILE A 38 -3.59 5.24 -14.89
CA ILE A 38 -2.38 5.99 -15.30
C ILE A 38 -2.74 7.44 -15.62
N ALA A 39 -3.76 7.68 -16.44
CA ALA A 39 -4.17 9.03 -16.85
C ALA A 39 -4.59 9.90 -15.65
N ILE A 40 -5.39 9.35 -14.74
CA ILE A 40 -5.83 10.06 -13.52
C ILE A 40 -4.62 10.43 -12.64
N SER A 41 -3.65 9.54 -12.49
CA SER A 41 -2.45 9.83 -11.71
C SER A 41 -1.52 10.82 -12.43
N ALA A 42 -1.23 10.57 -13.72
CA ALA A 42 -0.28 11.36 -14.51
C ALA A 42 -0.73 12.82 -14.72
N PHE A 43 -2.02 13.02 -14.99
CA PHE A 43 -2.56 14.35 -15.29
C PHE A 43 -3.15 15.06 -14.07
N SER A 44 -2.87 14.59 -12.85
CA SER A 44 -3.34 15.23 -11.64
C SER A 44 -2.61 16.56 -11.37
N TYR A 45 -3.35 17.55 -10.85
CA TYR A 45 -2.80 18.84 -10.43
C TYR A 45 -3.08 19.07 -8.95
N ARG A 46 -2.00 19.18 -8.13
CA ARG A 46 -2.07 19.46 -6.69
C ARG A 46 -3.04 18.54 -5.93
N ILE A 47 -2.93 17.24 -6.16
CA ILE A 47 -3.69 16.20 -5.47
C ILE A 47 -2.73 15.38 -4.59
N GLY A 48 -3.07 15.19 -3.30
CA GLY A 48 -2.22 14.57 -2.28
C GLY A 48 -1.37 15.58 -1.53
N SER A 49 -1.16 15.37 -0.22
CA SER A 49 -0.48 16.31 0.69
C SER A 49 0.94 16.64 0.27
N ASP A 50 1.70 15.64 -0.16
CA ASP A 50 3.13 15.78 -0.47
C ASP A 50 3.40 16.28 -1.91
N THR A 51 2.35 16.36 -2.73
CA THR A 51 2.50 16.76 -4.15
C THR A 51 3.16 18.13 -4.32
N ILE A 52 2.86 19.08 -3.44
CA ILE A 52 3.42 20.42 -3.49
C ILE A 52 4.93 20.36 -3.31
N HIS A 53 5.41 19.65 -2.30
CA HIS A 53 6.84 19.47 -2.04
C HIS A 53 7.56 18.81 -3.22
N TYR A 54 6.96 17.80 -3.84
CA TYR A 54 7.54 17.19 -5.05
C TYR A 54 7.57 18.17 -6.22
N MET A 55 6.52 18.98 -6.42
CA MET A 55 6.50 19.99 -7.49
C MET A 55 7.59 21.03 -7.28
N GLU A 56 7.81 21.50 -6.05
CA GLU A 56 8.85 22.46 -5.67
C GLU A 56 10.24 21.83 -5.88
N GLU A 57 10.47 20.61 -5.44
CA GLU A 57 11.72 19.88 -5.60
C GLU A 57 12.14 19.75 -7.07
N PHE A 58 11.19 19.49 -7.98
CA PHE A 58 11.45 19.46 -9.42
C PHE A 58 11.57 20.84 -10.06
N ALA A 59 10.97 21.89 -9.48
CA ALA A 59 11.03 23.25 -9.99
C ALA A 59 12.33 23.97 -9.63
N GLU A 60 12.98 23.60 -8.53
CA GLU A 60 14.26 24.20 -8.12
C GLU A 60 15.32 23.98 -9.19
N ARG A 61 15.86 25.11 -9.76
CA ARG A 61 16.82 25.10 -10.87
C ARG A 61 18.29 24.92 -10.46
N LYS A 62 18.56 24.31 -9.30
CA LYS A 62 19.95 24.09 -8.88
C LYS A 62 20.65 23.07 -9.78
N MET A 63 21.92 23.35 -10.09
CA MET A 63 22.78 22.45 -10.88
C MET A 63 22.82 21.06 -10.23
N GLN A 64 22.97 20.01 -11.03
CA GLN A 64 22.91 18.62 -10.57
C GLN A 64 23.80 18.33 -9.36
N TYR A 65 25.04 18.85 -9.33
CA TYR A 65 25.98 18.61 -8.25
C TYR A 65 25.57 19.28 -6.93
N GLU A 66 25.16 20.54 -6.97
CA GLU A 66 24.67 21.28 -5.78
C GLU A 66 23.41 20.65 -5.22
N TYR A 67 22.52 20.14 -6.09
CA TYR A 67 21.32 19.43 -5.67
C TYR A 67 21.65 18.20 -4.85
N PHE A 68 22.66 17.41 -5.24
CA PHE A 68 23.10 16.22 -4.48
C PHE A 68 23.67 16.59 -3.11
N ILE A 69 24.48 17.65 -3.02
CA ILE A 69 25.08 18.09 -1.75
C ILE A 69 24.01 18.58 -0.79
N ILE A 70 23.12 19.48 -1.26
CA ILE A 70 22.10 20.10 -0.40
C ILE A 70 21.06 19.06 0.08
N ASN A 71 20.78 18.04 -0.73
CA ASN A 71 19.79 17.00 -0.43
C ASN A 71 20.44 15.66 -0.07
N ALA A 72 21.68 15.66 0.44
CA ALA A 72 22.41 14.43 0.79
C ALA A 72 21.67 13.49 1.79
N GLU A 73 20.72 14.03 2.54
CA GLU A 73 19.83 13.25 3.42
C GLU A 73 18.76 12.44 2.66
N ARG A 74 18.55 12.73 1.37
CA ARG A 74 17.61 11.99 0.52
C ARG A 74 18.23 10.71 0.00
N GLN A 75 17.40 9.72 -0.31
CA GLN A 75 17.86 8.46 -0.90
C GLN A 75 18.47 8.69 -2.29
N PRO A 76 19.64 8.08 -2.59
CA PRO A 76 20.41 8.36 -3.80
C PRO A 76 19.66 8.04 -5.09
N GLY A 77 18.86 6.97 -5.12
CA GLY A 77 18.05 6.64 -6.30
C GLY A 77 16.99 7.69 -6.61
N TRP A 78 16.39 8.31 -5.58
CA TRP A 78 15.46 9.41 -5.76
C TRP A 78 16.18 10.65 -6.32
N LEU A 79 17.34 11.01 -5.74
CA LEU A 79 18.12 12.16 -6.21
C LEU A 79 18.52 12.03 -7.69
N LEU A 80 19.02 10.84 -8.05
CA LEU A 80 19.41 10.53 -9.42
C LEU A 80 18.21 10.65 -10.39
N LEU A 81 17.05 10.12 -9.98
CA LEU A 81 15.83 10.19 -10.77
C LEU A 81 15.37 11.65 -10.96
N VAL A 82 15.32 12.45 -9.89
CA VAL A 82 14.96 13.88 -9.98
C VAL A 82 15.93 14.63 -10.89
N SER A 83 17.25 14.40 -10.74
CA SER A 83 18.27 15.03 -11.59
C SER A 83 18.08 14.68 -13.06
N LEU A 84 17.77 13.41 -13.37
CA LEU A 84 17.50 12.99 -14.74
C LEU A 84 16.29 13.70 -15.35
N PHE A 85 15.19 13.79 -14.59
CA PHE A 85 13.99 14.43 -15.12
C PHE A 85 14.07 15.95 -15.19
N LYS A 86 14.96 16.61 -14.41
CA LYS A 86 15.23 18.06 -14.55
C LYS A 86 15.78 18.46 -15.92
N LEU A 87 16.27 17.51 -16.71
CA LEU A 87 16.69 17.75 -18.10
C LEU A 87 15.52 18.00 -19.06
N PHE A 88 14.28 17.67 -18.67
CA PHE A 88 13.09 17.81 -19.51
C PHE A 88 12.33 19.11 -19.21
N PRO A 89 11.62 19.70 -20.21
CA PRO A 89 10.66 20.76 -19.95
C PRO A 89 9.52 20.23 -19.07
N HIS A 90 9.07 21.05 -18.10
CA HIS A 90 8.05 20.66 -17.13
C HIS A 90 8.38 19.36 -16.37
N PRO A 91 9.54 19.29 -15.69
CA PRO A 91 10.14 18.04 -15.21
C PRO A 91 9.23 17.21 -14.31
N TYR A 92 8.46 17.86 -13.41
CA TYR A 92 7.53 17.15 -12.53
C TYR A 92 6.46 16.37 -13.30
N TYR A 93 5.85 16.95 -14.34
CA TYR A 93 4.77 16.29 -15.06
C TYR A 93 5.28 15.16 -15.96
N VAL A 94 6.47 15.35 -16.56
CA VAL A 94 7.15 14.28 -17.32
C VAL A 94 7.48 13.12 -16.38
N PHE A 95 8.10 13.40 -15.24
CA PHE A 95 8.33 12.40 -14.19
C PHE A 95 7.03 11.71 -13.79
N LYS A 96 5.98 12.48 -13.47
CA LYS A 96 4.70 11.95 -12.99
C LYS A 96 4.04 11.01 -13.99
N PHE A 97 4.19 11.29 -15.29
CA PHE A 97 3.71 10.39 -16.36
C PHE A 97 4.44 9.04 -16.32
N PHE A 98 5.77 9.04 -16.36
CA PHE A 98 6.55 7.79 -16.30
C PHE A 98 6.37 7.04 -14.99
N PHE A 99 6.34 7.75 -13.88
CA PHE A 99 6.02 7.20 -12.57
C PHE A 99 4.67 6.47 -12.58
N SER A 100 3.62 7.14 -13.08
CA SER A 100 2.27 6.59 -13.11
C SER A 100 2.18 5.34 -14.01
N CYS A 101 2.86 5.37 -15.16
CA CYS A 101 2.97 4.20 -16.04
C CYS A 101 3.64 3.03 -15.33
N PHE A 102 4.79 3.26 -14.71
CA PHE A 102 5.57 2.21 -14.06
C PHE A 102 4.82 1.61 -12.85
N VAL A 103 4.41 2.45 -11.90
CA VAL A 103 3.79 2.01 -10.65
C VAL A 103 2.48 1.27 -10.93
N ASN A 104 1.55 1.88 -11.69
CA ASN A 104 0.25 1.24 -11.92
C ASN A 104 0.37 -0.06 -12.75
N THR A 105 1.31 -0.13 -13.71
CA THR A 105 1.56 -1.36 -14.45
C THR A 105 2.06 -2.47 -13.53
N VAL A 106 3.02 -2.19 -12.65
CA VAL A 106 3.55 -3.17 -11.70
C VAL A 106 2.46 -3.65 -10.74
N PHE A 107 1.67 -2.74 -10.17
CA PHE A 107 0.60 -3.12 -9.24
C PHE A 107 -0.48 -3.98 -9.94
N LEU A 108 -0.98 -3.56 -11.09
CA LEU A 108 -2.02 -4.30 -11.80
C LEU A 108 -1.51 -5.64 -12.35
N GLN A 109 -0.26 -5.70 -12.78
CA GLN A 109 0.37 -6.96 -13.17
C GLN A 109 0.49 -7.91 -11.97
N THR A 110 0.92 -7.40 -10.81
CA THR A 110 0.98 -8.18 -9.58
C THR A 110 -0.40 -8.70 -9.17
N ILE A 111 -1.45 -7.89 -9.29
CA ILE A 111 -2.82 -8.31 -9.05
C ILE A 111 -3.20 -9.46 -9.99
N LYS A 112 -2.97 -9.28 -11.29
CA LYS A 112 -3.31 -10.28 -12.32
C LYS A 112 -2.61 -11.63 -12.10
N GLU A 113 -1.38 -11.61 -11.56
CA GLU A 113 -0.58 -12.81 -11.33
C GLU A 113 -0.93 -13.56 -10.03
N ASN A 114 -1.60 -12.89 -9.08
CA ASN A 114 -1.81 -13.43 -7.73
C ASN A 114 -3.28 -13.79 -7.43
N THR A 115 -4.26 -13.28 -8.18
CA THR A 115 -5.67 -13.66 -7.96
C THR A 115 -6.41 -13.91 -9.28
N LYS A 116 -7.44 -14.76 -9.20
CA LYS A 116 -8.36 -15.02 -10.32
C LYS A 116 -9.43 -13.92 -10.46
N TYR A 117 -9.77 -13.26 -9.36
CA TYR A 117 -10.78 -12.21 -9.24
C TYR A 117 -10.14 -10.84 -9.41
N VAL A 118 -9.59 -10.63 -10.62
CA VAL A 118 -8.70 -9.50 -10.93
C VAL A 118 -9.38 -8.16 -10.72
N PHE A 119 -10.62 -8.00 -11.18
CA PHE A 119 -11.31 -6.70 -11.12
C PHE A 119 -11.77 -6.34 -9.71
N SER A 120 -12.14 -7.34 -8.91
CA SER A 120 -12.43 -7.14 -7.48
C SER A 120 -11.18 -6.71 -6.72
N ALA A 121 -10.03 -7.30 -7.05
CA ALA A 121 -8.74 -6.87 -6.46
C ALA A 121 -8.34 -5.47 -6.91
N ILE A 122 -8.59 -5.11 -8.18
CA ILE A 122 -8.35 -3.74 -8.67
C ILE A 122 -9.29 -2.74 -7.98
N LEU A 123 -10.56 -3.08 -7.73
CA LEU A 123 -11.47 -2.22 -6.97
C LEU A 123 -10.94 -1.96 -5.55
N MET A 124 -10.50 -3.01 -4.86
CA MET A 124 -9.91 -2.86 -3.53
C MET A 124 -8.60 -2.07 -3.57
N TYR A 125 -7.72 -2.33 -4.54
CA TYR A 125 -6.52 -1.53 -4.76
C TYR A 125 -6.87 -0.06 -4.97
N PHE A 126 -7.84 0.25 -5.82
CA PHE A 126 -8.29 1.61 -6.11
C PHE A 126 -8.78 2.35 -4.86
N ILE A 127 -9.53 1.68 -3.98
CA ILE A 127 -10.08 2.30 -2.77
C ILE A 127 -9.04 2.42 -1.65
N PHE A 128 -8.12 1.45 -1.49
CA PHE A 128 -7.25 1.37 -0.30
C PHE A 128 -5.84 1.85 -0.50
N ILE A 129 -5.29 1.66 -1.70
CA ILE A 129 -3.85 1.81 -1.96
C ILE A 129 -3.59 2.90 -2.97
N TYR A 130 -4.40 2.97 -4.04
CA TYR A 130 -4.15 3.79 -5.21
C TYR A 130 -3.91 5.27 -4.88
N PHE A 131 -4.75 5.87 -4.04
CA PHE A 131 -4.65 7.29 -3.73
C PHE A 131 -3.35 7.63 -2.99
N THR A 132 -3.02 6.88 -1.96
CA THR A 132 -1.79 7.09 -1.19
C THR A 132 -0.55 6.87 -2.05
N ILE A 133 -0.47 5.76 -2.76
CA ILE A 133 0.68 5.38 -3.59
C ILE A 133 0.88 6.36 -4.76
N ASN A 134 -0.20 6.82 -5.39
CA ASN A 134 -0.08 7.64 -6.59
C ASN A 134 -0.01 9.15 -6.31
N PHE A 135 -0.43 9.63 -5.12
CA PHE A 135 -0.52 11.07 -4.87
C PHE A 135 0.26 11.55 -3.65
N GLU A 136 0.62 10.68 -2.71
CA GLU A 136 1.30 11.10 -1.48
C GLU A 136 2.73 10.57 -1.39
N ILE A 137 2.94 9.27 -1.37
CA ILE A 137 4.22 8.65 -1.04
C ILE A 137 5.02 8.22 -2.28
N LEU A 138 5.29 9.13 -3.24
CA LEU A 138 5.86 8.77 -4.55
C LEU A 138 7.19 8.01 -4.46
N ARG A 139 8.10 8.39 -3.55
CA ARG A 139 9.38 7.70 -3.35
C ARG A 139 9.19 6.27 -2.84
N GLU A 140 8.34 6.14 -1.84
CA GLU A 140 8.01 4.83 -1.27
C GLU A 140 7.24 3.97 -2.27
N ALA A 141 6.39 4.56 -3.11
CA ALA A 141 5.67 3.87 -4.17
C ALA A 141 6.59 3.21 -5.19
N LEU A 142 7.69 3.88 -5.57
CA LEU A 142 8.74 3.29 -6.41
C LEU A 142 9.41 2.11 -5.69
N ALA A 143 9.75 2.29 -4.41
CA ALA A 143 10.33 1.21 -3.62
C ALA A 143 9.40 -0.01 -3.53
N VAL A 144 8.10 0.20 -3.28
CA VAL A 144 7.09 -0.86 -3.28
C VAL A 144 7.00 -1.53 -4.65
N ALA A 145 7.02 -0.77 -5.74
CA ALA A 145 6.97 -1.34 -7.10
C ALA A 145 8.18 -2.25 -7.38
N PHE A 146 9.39 -1.84 -7.03
CA PHE A 146 10.59 -2.70 -7.16
C PHE A 146 10.50 -3.95 -6.28
N PHE A 147 9.99 -3.84 -5.06
CA PHE A 147 9.72 -5.01 -4.22
C PHE A 147 8.72 -5.97 -4.87
N LEU A 148 7.60 -5.49 -5.37
CA LEU A 148 6.60 -6.33 -6.05
C LEU A 148 7.20 -7.07 -7.25
N LEU A 149 8.07 -6.40 -8.03
CA LEU A 149 8.82 -7.03 -9.12
C LEU A 149 9.78 -8.12 -8.63
N SER A 150 10.41 -7.93 -7.45
CA SER A 150 11.36 -8.88 -6.89
C SER A 150 10.72 -10.19 -6.45
N LEU A 151 9.44 -10.17 -6.05
CA LEU A 151 8.76 -11.32 -5.47
C LEU A 151 8.66 -12.54 -6.39
N LYS A 152 8.53 -12.33 -7.71
CA LYS A 152 8.55 -13.44 -8.66
C LYS A 152 9.86 -14.24 -8.62
N PHE A 153 10.96 -13.57 -8.31
CA PHE A 153 12.28 -14.20 -8.17
C PHE A 153 12.41 -14.86 -6.79
N LEU A 154 11.88 -14.23 -5.75
CA LEU A 154 11.77 -14.84 -4.43
C LEU A 154 11.01 -16.16 -4.48
N TYR A 155 9.85 -16.20 -5.15
CA TYR A 155 9.06 -17.43 -5.30
C TYR A 155 9.77 -18.53 -6.09
N LYS A 156 10.66 -18.15 -7.02
CA LYS A 156 11.53 -19.08 -7.77
C LYS A 156 12.82 -19.43 -7.01
N ARG A 157 13.00 -18.93 -5.78
CA ARG A 157 14.23 -19.06 -4.97
C ARG A 157 15.49 -18.50 -5.66
N ASN A 158 15.33 -17.59 -6.60
CA ASN A 158 16.43 -16.83 -7.19
C ASN A 158 16.74 -15.61 -6.31
N PHE A 159 17.48 -15.84 -5.23
CA PHE A 159 17.77 -14.81 -4.24
C PHE A 159 18.66 -13.69 -4.78
N MET A 160 19.57 -14.01 -5.71
CA MET A 160 20.43 -12.97 -6.29
C MET A 160 19.62 -11.88 -6.99
N THR A 161 18.73 -12.25 -7.91
CA THR A 161 17.88 -11.28 -8.61
C THR A 161 16.89 -10.60 -7.66
N TYR A 162 16.40 -11.33 -6.65
CA TYR A 162 15.56 -10.73 -5.59
C TYR A 162 16.29 -9.60 -4.89
N TYR A 163 17.51 -9.83 -4.38
CA TYR A 163 18.27 -8.82 -3.65
C TYR A 163 18.76 -7.67 -4.55
N MET A 164 19.07 -7.92 -5.83
CA MET A 164 19.36 -6.83 -6.79
C MET A 164 18.17 -5.86 -6.95
N LEU A 165 16.95 -6.38 -7.14
CA LEU A 165 15.75 -5.54 -7.23
C LEU A 165 15.40 -4.90 -5.89
N LEU A 166 15.68 -5.59 -4.79
CA LEU A 166 15.50 -5.02 -3.44
C LEU A 166 16.49 -3.88 -3.17
N PHE A 167 17.74 -3.99 -3.66
CA PHE A 167 18.70 -2.89 -3.62
C PHE A 167 18.14 -1.66 -4.35
N CYS A 168 17.57 -1.84 -5.56
CA CYS A 168 16.87 -0.75 -6.24
C CYS A 168 15.74 -0.16 -5.37
N SER A 169 14.96 -1.00 -4.68
CA SER A 169 13.92 -0.55 -3.76
C SER A 169 14.48 0.34 -2.63
N ILE A 170 15.59 -0.09 -1.99
CA ILE A 170 16.26 0.64 -0.91
C ILE A 170 16.80 1.99 -1.40
N MET A 171 17.30 2.06 -2.63
CA MET A 171 17.77 3.29 -3.25
C MET A 171 16.68 4.37 -3.36
N PHE A 172 15.39 4.00 -3.38
CA PHE A 172 14.27 4.95 -3.39
C PHE A 172 13.72 5.25 -2.00
N HIS A 173 13.71 4.27 -1.09
CA HIS A 173 13.19 4.50 0.26
C HIS A 173 13.81 3.55 1.29
N VAL A 174 14.35 4.12 2.38
CA VAL A 174 15.06 3.38 3.42
C VAL A 174 14.19 2.32 4.12
N SER A 175 12.87 2.51 4.19
CA SER A 175 11.96 1.53 4.78
C SER A 175 11.99 0.16 4.08
N ALA A 176 12.47 0.09 2.82
CA ALA A 176 12.66 -1.16 2.12
C ALA A 176 13.72 -2.09 2.76
N LEU A 177 14.55 -1.59 3.70
CA LEU A 177 15.49 -2.44 4.45
C LEU A 177 14.79 -3.57 5.22
N CYS A 178 13.56 -3.37 5.68
CA CYS A 178 12.79 -4.43 6.36
C CYS A 178 12.55 -5.65 5.46
N LEU A 179 12.57 -5.46 4.14
CA LEU A 179 12.32 -6.52 3.17
C LEU A 179 13.50 -7.49 3.02
N LEU A 180 14.71 -7.14 3.53
CA LEU A 180 15.85 -8.05 3.60
C LEU A 180 15.52 -9.32 4.40
N PHE A 181 14.63 -9.21 5.38
CA PHE A 181 14.22 -10.31 6.25
C PHE A 181 13.09 -11.17 5.68
N VAL A 182 12.41 -10.75 4.60
CA VAL A 182 11.29 -11.50 4.01
C VAL A 182 11.67 -12.94 3.63
N PRO A 183 12.86 -13.23 3.06
CA PRO A 183 13.26 -14.61 2.77
C PRO A 183 13.37 -15.51 4.01
N LEU A 184 13.64 -14.95 5.21
CA LEU A 184 13.71 -15.74 6.45
C LEU A 184 12.36 -16.38 6.80
N PHE A 185 11.25 -15.80 6.34
CA PHE A 185 9.92 -16.40 6.55
C PHE A 185 9.77 -17.77 5.88
N TYR A 186 10.63 -18.14 4.89
CA TYR A 186 10.65 -19.51 4.36
C TYR A 186 11.10 -20.56 5.37
N LEU A 187 11.76 -20.14 6.45
CA LEU A 187 12.12 -21.03 7.57
C LEU A 187 10.95 -21.29 8.49
N MET A 188 9.88 -20.52 8.39
CA MET A 188 8.71 -20.66 9.25
C MET A 188 7.87 -21.90 8.91
N PRO A 189 7.40 -22.64 9.90
CA PRO A 189 6.63 -23.84 9.68
C PRO A 189 5.24 -23.55 9.10
N GLN A 190 4.84 -24.30 8.09
CA GLN A 190 3.52 -24.18 7.48
C GLN A 190 2.46 -24.99 8.26
N LYS A 191 2.42 -24.79 9.59
CA LYS A 191 1.46 -25.47 10.46
C LYS A 191 0.40 -24.49 11.00
N ARG A 192 -0.83 -24.94 11.18
CA ARG A 192 -1.92 -24.09 11.73
C ARG A 192 -1.58 -23.53 13.11
N SER A 193 -0.96 -24.36 13.96
CA SER A 193 -0.49 -23.95 15.29
C SER A 193 0.48 -22.76 15.21
N PHE A 194 1.31 -22.70 14.17
CA PHE A 194 2.22 -21.55 13.94
C PHE A 194 1.44 -20.25 13.73
N PHE A 195 0.38 -20.26 12.91
CA PHE A 195 -0.40 -19.04 12.66
C PHE A 195 -1.11 -18.52 13.91
N TYR A 196 -1.64 -19.41 14.74
CA TYR A 196 -2.23 -19.01 16.02
C TYR A 196 -1.18 -18.61 17.06
N GLY A 197 -0.03 -19.28 17.08
CA GLY A 197 1.12 -18.87 17.89
C GLY A 197 1.64 -17.46 17.50
N LEU A 198 1.72 -17.18 16.20
CA LEU A 198 2.05 -15.85 15.69
C LEU A 198 1.04 -14.80 16.16
N LEU A 199 -0.26 -15.09 16.08
CA LEU A 199 -1.29 -14.19 16.57
C LEU A 199 -1.12 -13.92 18.08
N LEU A 200 -0.94 -14.98 18.87
CA LEU A 200 -0.73 -14.86 20.32
C LEU A 200 0.52 -14.02 20.62
N PHE A 201 1.62 -14.24 19.92
CA PHE A 201 2.85 -13.46 20.07
C PHE A 201 2.63 -11.98 19.79
N ILE A 202 1.92 -11.64 18.69
CA ILE A 202 1.59 -10.24 18.36
C ILE A 202 0.69 -9.63 19.43
N MET A 203 -0.31 -10.38 19.91
CA MET A 203 -1.22 -9.89 20.96
C MET A 203 -0.51 -9.66 22.29
N LEU A 204 0.41 -10.54 22.67
CA LEU A 204 1.26 -10.33 23.86
C LEU A 204 2.14 -9.07 23.69
N GLY A 205 2.73 -8.87 22.49
CA GLY A 205 3.49 -7.65 22.21
C GLY A 205 2.65 -6.38 22.35
N ILE A 206 1.37 -6.41 21.97
CA ILE A 206 0.46 -5.27 22.14
C ILE A 206 0.05 -5.09 23.61
N LEU A 207 -0.09 -6.17 24.37
CA LEU A 207 -0.39 -6.09 25.80
C LEU A 207 0.75 -5.48 26.61
N PHE A 208 1.98 -5.81 26.25
CA PHE A 208 3.21 -5.31 26.90
C PHE A 208 3.84 -4.13 26.14
N ASP A 209 3.02 -3.26 25.51
CA ASP A 209 3.51 -2.16 24.65
C ASP A 209 4.40 -1.15 25.41
N GLU A 210 4.09 -0.83 26.66
CA GLU A 210 4.92 0.10 27.47
C GLU A 210 6.31 -0.47 27.74
N GLN A 211 6.39 -1.76 28.14
CA GLN A 211 7.66 -2.44 28.38
C GLN A 211 8.49 -2.57 27.10
N LEU A 212 7.83 -2.88 25.98
CA LEU A 212 8.49 -2.95 24.67
C LEU A 212 9.01 -1.59 24.21
N ARG A 213 8.23 -0.52 24.38
CA ARG A 213 8.68 0.85 24.06
C ARG A 213 9.87 1.24 24.91
N PHE A 214 9.82 0.96 26.23
CA PHE A 214 10.93 1.21 27.14
C PHE A 214 12.20 0.47 26.70
N LEU A 215 12.10 -0.83 26.39
CA LEU A 215 13.22 -1.65 25.93
C LEU A 215 13.81 -1.08 24.62
N ILE A 216 12.94 -0.78 23.65
CA ILE A 216 13.36 -0.27 22.33
C ILE A 216 14.01 1.11 22.50
N TYR A 217 13.44 2.00 23.33
CA TYR A 217 14.02 3.29 23.63
C TYR A 217 15.44 3.14 24.19
N HIS A 218 15.67 2.22 25.13
CA HIS A 218 17.00 1.97 25.70
C HIS A 218 18.00 1.37 24.70
N ILE A 219 17.55 0.50 23.80
CA ILE A 219 18.40 -0.09 22.75
C ILE A 219 18.79 0.96 21.70
N PHE A 220 17.88 1.86 21.35
CA PHE A 220 18.09 2.87 20.29
C PHE A 220 18.59 4.22 20.82
N TYR A 221 18.69 4.42 22.14
CA TYR A 221 19.24 5.63 22.76
C TYR A 221 20.77 5.75 22.59
N VAL A 222 21.43 4.72 22.06
CA VAL A 222 22.83 4.78 21.68
C VAL A 222 22.94 5.61 20.39
N ASP A 223 23.56 6.76 20.45
CA ASP A 223 23.95 7.83 19.50
C ASP A 223 23.78 7.66 17.97
N ILE A 224 23.33 6.52 17.48
CA ILE A 224 23.28 6.16 16.06
C ILE A 224 21.96 6.58 15.39
N PHE A 225 20.89 6.74 16.15
CA PHE A 225 19.60 7.16 15.61
C PHE A 225 19.33 8.63 15.94
N SER A 226 19.55 9.47 14.91
CA SER A 226 19.39 10.91 14.89
C SER A 226 18.13 11.42 15.61
N GLU A 227 18.13 12.71 16.00
CA GLU A 227 17.00 13.50 16.50
C GLU A 227 15.68 13.26 15.75
N LYS A 228 15.75 12.87 14.47
CA LYS A 228 14.57 12.47 13.67
C LYS A 228 13.87 11.22 14.19
N ALA A 229 14.60 10.21 14.68
CA ALA A 229 13.98 9.01 15.24
C ALA A 229 13.30 9.34 16.58
N LEU A 230 13.96 10.13 17.43
CA LEU A 230 13.38 10.62 18.68
C LEU A 230 12.12 11.46 18.43
N TYR A 231 12.16 12.35 17.45
CA TYR A 231 11.00 13.14 17.04
C TYR A 231 9.78 12.27 16.64
N TYR A 232 10.01 11.16 15.94
CA TYR A 232 8.93 10.22 15.58
C TYR A 232 8.45 9.37 16.77
N PHE A 233 9.29 9.16 17.79
CA PHE A 233 8.90 8.49 19.03
C PHE A 233 8.08 9.40 19.94
N GLU A 234 8.38 10.70 19.98
CA GLU A 234 7.72 11.68 20.85
C GLU A 234 6.41 12.20 20.26
N LYS A 235 6.29 12.35 18.95
CA LYS A 235 5.02 12.74 18.33
C LYS A 235 4.02 11.59 18.31
N GLU A 236 3.16 11.52 19.32
CA GLU A 236 2.00 10.60 19.41
C GLU A 236 1.06 10.67 18.19
N ASN A 237 1.18 11.67 17.33
CA ASN A 237 0.31 11.94 16.20
C ASN A 237 0.71 11.21 14.90
N PHE A 238 1.88 10.57 14.85
CA PHE A 238 2.33 9.81 13.69
C PHE A 238 1.94 8.34 13.82
N GLY A 239 0.78 7.99 13.28
CA GLY A 239 0.32 6.61 13.18
C GLY A 239 -0.88 6.27 14.07
N MET A 240 -1.27 4.99 14.08
CA MET A 240 -2.37 4.50 14.90
C MET A 240 -1.86 4.24 16.32
N THR A 241 -2.23 5.08 17.28
CA THR A 241 -1.98 4.79 18.69
C THR A 241 -3.01 3.79 19.21
N LYS A 242 -2.66 2.99 20.23
CA LYS A 242 -3.53 2.00 20.90
C LYS A 242 -4.88 2.62 21.32
N LYS A 243 -4.90 3.88 21.78
CA LYS A 243 -6.12 4.61 22.16
C LYS A 243 -7.10 4.85 21.01
N ASN A 244 -6.58 4.94 19.77
CA ASN A 244 -7.37 5.29 18.58
C ASN A 244 -7.77 4.07 17.75
N ILE A 245 -7.28 2.88 18.10
CA ILE A 245 -7.58 1.65 17.37
C ILE A 245 -8.76 0.95 18.03
N GLY A 246 -9.93 1.02 17.40
CA GLY A 246 -11.11 0.23 17.83
C GLY A 246 -10.90 -1.28 17.66
N ILE A 247 -11.60 -2.07 18.48
CA ILE A 247 -11.57 -3.55 18.46
C ILE A 247 -11.79 -4.10 17.03
N ILE A 248 -12.63 -3.46 16.24
CA ILE A 248 -12.90 -3.83 14.85
C ILE A 248 -11.62 -3.79 13.99
N ASN A 249 -10.75 -2.83 14.21
CA ASN A 249 -9.48 -2.73 13.46
C ASN A 249 -8.51 -3.87 13.81
N TYR A 250 -8.42 -4.26 15.08
CA TYR A 250 -7.65 -5.45 15.49
C TYR A 250 -8.20 -6.71 14.83
N PHE A 251 -9.52 -6.87 14.86
CA PHE A 251 -10.17 -8.01 14.23
C PHE A 251 -9.87 -8.06 12.72
N LEU A 252 -10.09 -6.98 12.00
CA LEU A 252 -9.93 -6.94 10.55
C LEU A 252 -8.49 -7.06 10.09
N ASN A 253 -7.53 -6.46 10.78
CA ASN A 253 -6.16 -6.38 10.29
C ASN A 253 -5.20 -7.41 10.91
N LEU A 254 -5.57 -8.08 12.01
CA LEU A 254 -4.76 -9.14 12.62
C LEU A 254 -5.48 -10.50 12.61
N PHE A 255 -6.65 -10.59 13.25
CA PHE A 255 -7.34 -11.86 13.38
C PHE A 255 -7.79 -12.42 12.03
N LEU A 256 -8.42 -11.58 11.21
CA LEU A 256 -9.01 -12.01 9.95
C LEU A 256 -7.98 -12.57 8.96
N PRO A 257 -6.85 -11.91 8.66
CA PRO A 257 -5.86 -12.45 7.73
C PRO A 257 -5.18 -13.72 8.26
N ILE A 258 -4.91 -13.83 9.55
CA ILE A 258 -4.35 -15.06 10.16
C ILE A 258 -5.37 -16.21 10.11
N PHE A 259 -6.64 -15.94 10.41
CA PHE A 259 -7.73 -16.90 10.27
C PHE A 259 -7.85 -17.40 8.81
N MET A 260 -7.80 -16.50 7.84
CA MET A 260 -7.84 -16.83 6.41
C MET A 260 -6.67 -17.72 5.99
N LEU A 261 -5.44 -17.42 6.44
CA LEU A 261 -4.27 -18.29 6.22
C LEU A 261 -4.45 -19.66 6.85
N SER A 262 -4.94 -19.71 8.09
CA SER A 262 -5.22 -20.96 8.79
C SER A 262 -6.26 -21.83 8.04
N CYS A 263 -7.30 -21.21 7.48
CA CYS A 263 -8.30 -21.89 6.66
C CYS A 263 -7.71 -22.42 5.35
N ALA A 264 -6.86 -21.62 4.67
CA ALA A 264 -6.17 -22.04 3.46
C ALA A 264 -5.21 -23.21 3.72
N ASN A 265 -4.48 -23.16 4.83
CA ASN A 265 -3.57 -24.23 5.25
C ASN A 265 -4.30 -25.54 5.56
N LYS A 266 -5.48 -25.50 6.22
CA LYS A 266 -6.31 -26.70 6.47
C LYS A 266 -6.62 -27.48 5.19
N GLN A 267 -6.63 -26.80 4.06
CA GLN A 267 -6.94 -27.38 2.76
C GLN A 267 -5.68 -27.72 1.92
N ASN A 268 -4.48 -27.60 2.50
CA ASN A 268 -3.20 -27.71 1.81
C ASN A 268 -3.12 -26.76 0.58
N LYS A 269 -3.70 -25.56 0.69
CA LYS A 269 -3.80 -24.57 -0.39
C LYS A 269 -3.27 -23.20 0.04
N LEU A 270 -2.13 -23.19 0.76
CA LEU A 270 -1.46 -21.93 1.06
C LEU A 270 -1.13 -21.20 -0.23
N PRO A 271 -1.52 -19.93 -0.37
CA PRO A 271 -1.16 -19.14 -1.54
C PRO A 271 0.35 -18.86 -1.55
N LYS A 272 0.95 -18.70 -2.74
CA LYS A 272 2.38 -18.41 -2.87
C LYS A 272 2.84 -17.17 -2.10
N TYR A 273 1.93 -16.23 -1.85
CA TYR A 273 2.17 -14.96 -1.13
C TYR A 273 1.90 -15.05 0.39
N TRP A 274 1.69 -16.24 0.97
CA TRP A 274 1.37 -16.41 2.39
C TRP A 274 2.42 -15.77 3.33
N LEU A 275 3.71 -15.79 2.92
CA LEU A 275 4.80 -15.14 3.65
C LEU A 275 4.58 -13.64 3.80
N CYS A 276 4.13 -12.98 2.71
CA CYS A 276 3.85 -11.55 2.71
C CYS A 276 2.64 -11.20 3.58
N VAL A 277 1.66 -12.11 3.71
CA VAL A 277 0.54 -11.92 4.64
C VAL A 277 1.01 -12.07 6.10
N CYS A 278 1.90 -13.02 6.41
CA CYS A 278 2.51 -13.11 7.74
C CYS A 278 3.31 -11.84 8.08
N ALA A 279 4.13 -11.36 7.13
CA ALA A 279 4.87 -10.12 7.30
C ALA A 279 3.93 -8.93 7.53
N TYR A 280 2.84 -8.82 6.78
CA TYR A 280 1.79 -7.82 7.01
C TYR A 280 1.29 -7.85 8.46
N CYS A 281 0.92 -9.02 8.98
CA CYS A 281 0.39 -9.15 10.33
C CYS A 281 1.42 -8.77 11.41
N ILE A 282 2.67 -9.18 11.24
CA ILE A 282 3.76 -8.83 12.17
C ILE A 282 3.97 -7.32 12.17
N ILE A 283 4.14 -6.71 11.00
CA ILE A 283 4.40 -5.28 10.86
C ILE A 283 3.21 -4.46 11.36
N TYR A 284 1.98 -4.89 11.07
CA TYR A 284 0.79 -4.23 11.60
C TYR A 284 0.76 -4.30 13.14
N GLY A 285 1.08 -5.45 13.74
CA GLY A 285 1.16 -5.60 15.18
C GLY A 285 2.25 -4.69 15.80
N VAL A 286 3.43 -4.67 15.19
CA VAL A 286 4.54 -3.79 15.61
C VAL A 286 4.15 -2.31 15.46
N SER A 287 3.42 -1.95 14.42
CA SER A 287 3.00 -0.56 14.17
C SER A 287 2.00 -0.02 15.21
N ILE A 288 1.34 -0.89 15.97
CA ILE A 288 0.49 -0.49 17.09
C ILE A 288 1.34 -0.05 18.28
N VAL A 289 2.45 -0.75 18.51
CA VAL A 289 3.43 -0.42 19.57
C VAL A 289 4.32 0.74 19.15
N LEU A 290 4.76 0.73 17.89
CA LEU A 290 5.68 1.70 17.29
C LEU A 290 5.04 2.29 16.02
N PRO A 291 4.35 3.43 16.12
CA PRO A 291 3.59 4.01 15.01
C PRO A 291 4.37 4.23 13.72
N ILE A 292 5.67 4.51 13.79
CA ILE A 292 6.52 4.69 12.61
C ILE A 292 6.53 3.46 11.69
N PHE A 293 6.35 2.26 12.24
CA PHE A 293 6.31 1.01 11.48
C PHE A 293 5.08 0.88 10.59
N PHE A 294 4.06 1.74 10.76
CA PHE A 294 2.89 1.75 9.87
C PHE A 294 3.26 1.94 8.39
N ARG A 295 4.33 2.67 8.10
CA ARG A 295 4.83 2.86 6.73
C ARG A 295 5.27 1.54 6.08
N PHE A 296 5.85 0.63 6.84
CA PHE A 296 6.28 -0.67 6.30
C PHE A 296 5.10 -1.52 5.81
N ASN A 297 3.88 -1.30 6.32
CA ASN A 297 2.69 -1.98 5.84
C ASN A 297 2.38 -1.69 4.36
N ASN A 298 2.83 -0.55 3.82
CA ASN A 298 2.59 -0.19 2.43
C ASN A 298 3.15 -1.23 1.44
N TYR A 299 4.22 -1.93 1.81
CA TYR A 299 4.79 -3.02 1.00
C TYR A 299 3.90 -4.26 0.99
N PHE A 300 3.08 -4.47 2.02
CA PHE A 300 2.34 -5.71 2.24
C PHE A 300 0.82 -5.57 2.12
N ASN A 301 0.28 -4.36 2.10
CA ASN A 301 -1.16 -4.09 2.02
C ASN A 301 -1.86 -4.80 0.84
N ILE A 302 -1.17 -4.96 -0.29
CA ILE A 302 -1.74 -5.62 -1.47
C ILE A 302 -2.00 -7.13 -1.22
N PHE A 303 -1.18 -7.79 -0.39
CA PHE A 303 -1.33 -9.22 -0.08
C PHE A 303 -2.50 -9.48 0.85
N TYR A 304 -2.84 -8.51 1.71
CA TYR A 304 -4.08 -8.55 2.46
C TYR A 304 -5.30 -8.53 1.54
N ILE A 305 -5.28 -7.72 0.47
CA ILE A 305 -6.34 -7.74 -0.55
C ILE A 305 -6.46 -9.13 -1.19
N PHE A 306 -5.36 -9.76 -1.55
CA PHE A 306 -5.39 -11.07 -2.20
C PHE A 306 -5.97 -12.15 -1.29
N ILE A 307 -5.49 -12.27 -0.05
CA ILE A 307 -5.99 -13.30 0.87
C ILE A 307 -7.47 -13.08 1.21
N PHE A 308 -7.91 -11.83 1.33
CA PHE A 308 -9.31 -11.49 1.55
C PHE A 308 -10.19 -11.93 0.38
N ILE A 309 -9.82 -11.59 -0.85
CA ILE A 309 -10.58 -11.96 -2.05
C ILE A 309 -10.62 -13.47 -2.25
N ASP A 310 -9.49 -14.14 -2.08
CA ASP A 310 -9.42 -15.60 -2.19
C ASP A 310 -10.31 -16.29 -1.14
N PHE A 311 -10.40 -15.71 0.05
CA PHE A 311 -11.26 -16.22 1.11
C PHE A 311 -12.75 -16.04 0.80
N ILE A 312 -13.20 -14.81 0.48
CA ILE A 312 -14.62 -14.53 0.20
C ILE A 312 -15.11 -15.17 -1.10
N SER A 313 -14.21 -15.44 -2.04
CA SER A 313 -14.56 -16.15 -3.29
C SER A 313 -14.88 -17.62 -3.09
N GLY A 314 -14.77 -18.12 -1.85
CA GLY A 314 -15.07 -19.50 -1.50
C GLY A 314 -14.07 -20.52 -2.05
N VAL A 315 -12.86 -20.07 -2.47
CA VAL A 315 -11.78 -21.01 -2.84
C VAL A 315 -11.60 -22.06 -1.74
N ASN A 316 -11.87 -21.68 -0.49
CA ASN A 316 -11.76 -22.51 0.69
C ASN A 316 -13.04 -23.29 1.06
N PHE A 317 -14.21 -22.96 0.46
CA PHE A 317 -15.52 -23.54 0.85
C PHE A 317 -16.18 -24.37 -0.26
N LYS A 318 -15.55 -24.55 -1.42
CA LYS A 318 -16.10 -25.20 -2.63
C LYS A 318 -16.79 -26.55 -2.42
N LYS A 319 -16.52 -27.26 -1.34
CA LYS A 319 -17.12 -28.58 -1.06
C LYS A 319 -18.47 -28.54 -0.34
N ARG A 320 -18.93 -27.36 0.17
CA ARG A 320 -20.09 -27.27 1.08
C ARG A 320 -21.21 -26.32 0.64
N LEU A 321 -20.96 -25.42 -0.32
CA LEU A 321 -21.90 -24.36 -0.68
C LEU A 321 -22.32 -24.45 -2.14
N SER A 322 -23.58 -24.07 -2.44
CA SER A 322 -24.05 -23.91 -3.81
C SER A 322 -23.33 -22.74 -4.51
N LEU A 323 -23.27 -22.76 -5.83
CA LEU A 323 -22.64 -21.71 -6.62
C LEU A 323 -23.27 -20.33 -6.36
N ASN A 324 -24.58 -20.27 -6.19
CA ASN A 324 -25.31 -19.02 -5.91
C ASN A 324 -25.02 -18.51 -4.51
N SER A 325 -24.94 -19.37 -3.51
CA SER A 325 -24.57 -18.99 -2.13
C SER A 325 -23.14 -18.43 -2.10
N MET A 326 -22.22 -19.01 -2.85
CA MET A 326 -20.84 -18.52 -2.94
C MET A 326 -20.76 -17.12 -3.59
N ARG A 327 -21.53 -16.89 -4.68
CA ARG A 327 -21.62 -15.58 -5.31
C ARG A 327 -22.20 -14.53 -4.38
N LEU A 328 -23.22 -14.88 -3.62
CA LEU A 328 -23.84 -13.98 -2.62
C LEU A 328 -22.85 -13.62 -1.51
N ILE A 329 -22.15 -14.59 -0.92
CA ILE A 329 -21.12 -14.36 0.10
C ILE A 329 -20.01 -13.46 -0.45
N PHE A 330 -19.58 -13.69 -1.69
CA PHE A 330 -18.58 -12.87 -2.35
C PHE A 330 -19.03 -11.40 -2.46
N VAL A 331 -20.23 -11.17 -2.98
CA VAL A 331 -20.77 -9.81 -3.15
C VAL A 331 -20.95 -9.12 -1.79
N ILE A 332 -21.57 -9.80 -0.82
CA ILE A 332 -21.78 -9.23 0.52
C ILE A 332 -20.43 -8.92 1.19
N GLY A 333 -19.48 -9.86 1.19
CA GLY A 333 -18.17 -9.66 1.79
C GLY A 333 -17.41 -8.50 1.17
N LEU A 334 -17.40 -8.42 -0.16
CA LEU A 334 -16.78 -7.31 -0.88
C LEU A 334 -17.43 -5.98 -0.53
N THR A 335 -18.77 -5.91 -0.54
CA THR A 335 -19.51 -4.68 -0.24
C THR A 335 -19.28 -4.21 1.19
N LEU A 336 -19.37 -5.09 2.17
CA LEU A 336 -19.12 -4.76 3.59
C LEU A 336 -17.71 -4.23 3.81
N PHE A 337 -16.72 -4.88 3.21
CA PHE A 337 -15.33 -4.47 3.38
C PHE A 337 -15.03 -3.13 2.69
N VAL A 338 -15.55 -2.93 1.49
CA VAL A 338 -15.45 -1.67 0.75
C VAL A 338 -16.13 -0.54 1.55
N SER A 339 -17.34 -0.77 2.06
CA SER A 339 -18.07 0.22 2.86
C SER A 339 -17.33 0.60 4.14
N PHE A 340 -16.76 -0.39 4.83
CA PHE A 340 -15.98 -0.15 6.04
C PHE A 340 -14.77 0.74 5.76
N LYS A 341 -14.06 0.48 4.68
CA LYS A 341 -12.88 1.28 4.31
C LYS A 341 -13.24 2.64 3.74
N LEU A 342 -14.30 2.75 2.96
CA LEU A 342 -14.79 4.06 2.53
C LEU A 342 -15.08 4.99 3.71
N LYS A 343 -15.58 4.45 4.84
CA LYS A 343 -15.77 5.22 6.06
C LYS A 343 -14.51 5.95 6.51
N THR A 344 -13.32 5.37 6.32
CA THR A 344 -12.05 6.01 6.70
C THR A 344 -11.76 7.26 5.88
N HIS A 345 -12.24 7.35 4.64
CA HIS A 345 -12.12 8.55 3.81
C HIS A 345 -13.03 9.70 4.27
N PHE A 346 -14.08 9.40 5.05
CA PHE A 346 -14.97 10.40 5.62
C PHE A 346 -14.56 10.84 7.03
N SER A 347 -13.52 10.25 7.63
CA SER A 347 -12.98 10.71 8.92
C SER A 347 -12.40 12.12 8.79
N LEU A 348 -12.58 12.94 9.83
CA LEU A 348 -12.05 14.30 9.87
C LEU A 348 -10.55 14.28 10.16
N ILE A 349 -9.77 15.08 9.42
CA ILE A 349 -8.32 15.23 9.61
C ILE A 349 -8.04 16.33 10.64
N ASP A 350 -8.59 17.51 10.41
CA ASP A 350 -8.36 18.73 11.21
C ASP A 350 -9.56 19.08 12.11
N GLY A 351 -10.41 18.10 12.41
CA GLY A 351 -11.68 18.29 13.10
C GLY A 351 -12.79 18.96 12.27
N LYS A 352 -12.47 19.43 11.05
CA LYS A 352 -13.40 20.14 10.16
C LYS A 352 -13.53 19.49 8.79
N ASN A 353 -12.42 19.11 8.19
CA ASN A 353 -12.38 18.62 6.81
C ASN A 353 -12.23 17.09 6.77
N PRO A 354 -13.07 16.39 5.97
CA PRO A 354 -12.94 14.96 5.82
C PRO A 354 -11.71 14.58 4.96
N SER A 355 -11.15 13.41 5.23
CA SER A 355 -9.92 12.89 4.62
C SER A 355 -9.96 12.85 3.08
N TYR A 356 -11.13 12.63 2.49
CA TYR A 356 -11.27 12.59 1.03
C TYR A 356 -10.97 13.93 0.34
N VAL A 357 -11.00 15.07 1.05
CA VAL A 357 -10.71 16.41 0.50
C VAL A 357 -9.31 16.47 -0.11
N ARG A 358 -8.38 15.65 0.37
CA ARG A 358 -7.02 15.53 -0.20
C ARG A 358 -7.04 15.12 -1.67
N TYR A 359 -8.05 14.37 -2.10
CA TYR A 359 -8.14 13.77 -3.43
C TYR A 359 -9.31 14.28 -4.26
N TYR A 360 -10.39 14.73 -3.64
CA TYR A 360 -11.62 15.18 -4.29
C TYR A 360 -11.92 16.65 -3.96
N PRO A 361 -12.43 17.44 -4.93
CA PRO A 361 -12.66 17.12 -6.35
C PRO A 361 -11.35 16.91 -7.14
N TYR A 362 -11.40 16.13 -8.22
CA TYR A 362 -10.25 15.94 -9.09
C TYR A 362 -9.90 17.24 -9.82
N SER A 363 -8.63 17.64 -9.80
CA SER A 363 -8.08 18.76 -10.56
C SER A 363 -7.02 18.21 -11.52
N SER A 364 -7.03 18.70 -12.76
CA SER A 364 -6.10 18.26 -13.79
C SER A 364 -5.10 19.36 -14.17
N ILE A 365 -4.02 18.98 -14.84
CA ILE A 365 -3.04 19.92 -15.40
C ILE A 365 -3.64 20.81 -16.51
N PHE A 366 -4.80 20.43 -17.05
CA PHE A 366 -5.47 21.14 -18.12
C PHE A 366 -6.35 22.28 -17.59
N ASP A 367 -6.97 22.12 -16.41
CA ASP A 367 -7.83 23.13 -15.80
C ASP A 367 -7.16 23.87 -14.63
N LYS A 368 -6.12 23.29 -14.02
CA LYS A 368 -5.31 23.82 -12.92
C LYS A 368 -6.12 24.48 -11.79
N THR A 369 -7.32 23.96 -11.52
CA THR A 369 -8.20 24.50 -10.48
C THR A 369 -7.60 24.27 -9.09
N ARG A 370 -7.53 25.33 -8.27
CA ARG A 370 -7.11 25.26 -6.86
C ARG A 370 -8.34 25.12 -5.96
N ASN A 371 -8.31 24.13 -5.07
CA ASN A 371 -9.36 23.93 -4.08
C ASN A 371 -8.90 24.48 -2.73
N THR A 372 -9.57 25.51 -2.23
CA THR A 372 -9.22 26.21 -0.98
C THR A 372 -9.24 25.31 0.24
N LYS A 373 -10.25 24.42 0.36
CA LYS A 373 -10.34 23.46 1.47
C LYS A 373 -9.17 22.46 1.46
N ARG A 374 -8.77 21.99 0.28
CA ARG A 374 -7.60 21.10 0.11
C ARG A 374 -6.30 21.78 0.53
N GLU A 375 -6.09 23.02 0.12
CA GLU A 375 -4.90 23.79 0.51
C GLU A 375 -4.85 24.04 2.03
N GLN A 376 -6.00 24.23 2.69
CA GLN A 376 -6.07 24.32 4.16
C GLN A 376 -5.66 23.01 4.82
N VAL A 377 -6.19 21.87 4.35
CA VAL A 377 -5.80 20.53 4.84
C VAL A 377 -4.31 20.29 4.65
N PHE A 378 -3.75 20.67 3.51
CA PHE A 378 -2.31 20.51 3.25
C PHE A 378 -1.46 21.34 4.21
N ARG A 379 -1.84 22.57 4.49
CA ARG A 379 -1.14 23.40 5.50
C ARG A 379 -1.20 22.77 6.89
N TYR A 380 -2.34 22.23 7.28
CA TYR A 380 -2.49 21.55 8.57
C TYR A 380 -1.62 20.29 8.70
N LEU A 381 -1.46 19.51 7.62
CA LEU A 381 -0.68 18.28 7.63
C LEU A 381 0.82 18.53 7.54
N ASN A 382 1.24 19.69 7.01
CA ASN A 382 2.66 20.01 6.80
C ASN A 382 3.25 20.91 7.92
N ASN A 383 2.39 21.44 8.81
CA ASN A 383 2.79 22.09 10.06
C ASN A 383 2.82 21.07 11.21
#